data_39138482086ac34891f91a07e9b110a8
#
_entry.id   39138482086ac34891f91a07e9b110a8
#
_cell.length_a   1.000
_cell.length_b   1.000
_cell.length_c   1.000
_cell.angle_alpha   90.00
_cell.angle_beta   90.00
_cell.angle_gamma   90.00
#
_symmetry.space_group_name_H-M   'P 1'
#
loop_
_entity.id
_entity.type
_entity.pdbx_description
1 polymer ?
#
loop_
_entity_poly.entity_id
_entity_poly.type
_entity_poly.pdbx_seq_one_letter_code
_entity_poly.pdbx_strand_id
1 'polypeptide(L)'
;MSFLTGLKCSICDTAFEPEALYVCNQCLGPLEVAYDRGGQKAAITREVIEKRAPNLWRYRELLPTQGEPLTGFDSGFTPLVRARNLEHELGVEELYIKDDSVNHPTLSYKDRVVPVAATRAIELGFSVFGCASTGNLANSVAAHAARLGLECYVFL
;
A
#
# COMPACT_ATOMS: atom_id res chain seq x y z
N MET A 1 -4.12 4.38 15.34
CA MET A 1 -3.42 5.69 15.48
C MET A 1 -2.49 5.83 14.29
N SER A 2 -2.54 6.95 13.55
CA SER A 2 -1.69 7.22 12.38
C SER A 2 -0.45 8.01 12.80
N PHE A 3 0.66 7.77 12.12
CA PHE A 3 1.91 8.54 12.28
C PHE A 3 2.23 9.36 11.03
N LEU A 4 1.26 9.51 10.12
CA LEU A 4 1.35 10.37 8.96
C LEU A 4 1.43 11.84 9.41
N THR A 5 2.52 12.54 9.03
CA THR A 5 2.74 13.95 9.40
C THR A 5 2.56 14.90 8.21
N GLY A 6 2.61 14.41 6.98
CA GLY A 6 2.45 15.24 5.78
C GLY A 6 3.09 14.62 4.55
N LEU A 7 3.40 15.48 3.58
CA LEU A 7 4.17 15.12 2.38
C LEU A 7 5.46 15.93 2.34
N LYS A 8 6.48 15.40 1.71
CA LYS A 8 7.78 16.05 1.53
C LYS A 8 8.29 15.86 0.10
N CYS A 9 8.74 16.91 -0.53
CA CYS A 9 9.37 16.80 -1.84
C CYS A 9 10.74 16.12 -1.74
N SER A 10 10.99 15.10 -2.57
CA SER A 10 12.27 14.39 -2.61
C SER A 10 13.40 15.18 -3.29
N ILE A 11 13.09 16.30 -3.94
CA ILE A 11 14.06 17.14 -4.68
C ILE A 11 14.43 18.40 -3.89
N CYS A 12 13.46 19.17 -3.41
CA CYS A 12 13.69 20.47 -2.77
C CYS A 12 13.37 20.49 -1.27
N ASP A 13 13.05 19.33 -0.69
CA ASP A 13 12.72 19.16 0.74
C ASP A 13 11.53 19.96 1.26
N THR A 14 10.79 20.66 0.40
CA THR A 14 9.58 21.40 0.80
C THR A 14 8.55 20.45 1.42
N ALA A 15 8.05 20.82 2.60
CA ALA A 15 7.01 20.07 3.32
C ALA A 15 5.61 20.59 2.97
N PHE A 16 4.64 19.69 2.99
CA PHE A 16 3.23 19.95 2.72
C PHE A 16 2.35 19.22 3.71
N GLU A 17 1.16 19.74 3.93
CA GLU A 17 0.11 19.00 4.64
C GLU A 17 -0.28 17.73 3.89
N PRO A 18 -0.88 16.73 4.58
CA PRO A 18 -1.23 15.44 3.96
C PRO A 18 -2.49 15.52 3.09
N GLU A 19 -2.46 16.39 2.10
CA GLU A 19 -3.54 16.68 1.16
C GLU A 19 -3.40 15.90 -0.16
N ALA A 20 -4.37 16.07 -1.08
CA ALA A 20 -4.36 15.46 -2.40
C ALA A 20 -3.43 16.20 -3.37
N LEU A 21 -2.15 16.17 -3.11
CA LEU A 21 -1.12 16.74 -3.98
C LEU A 21 -0.42 15.63 -4.77
N TYR A 22 -0.13 15.89 -6.05
CA TYR A 22 0.49 14.91 -6.95
C TYR A 22 1.97 15.17 -7.17
N VAL A 23 2.36 16.45 -7.16
CA VAL A 23 3.73 16.92 -7.36
C VAL A 23 3.99 18.13 -6.48
N CYS A 24 5.26 18.42 -6.24
CA CYS A 24 5.68 19.63 -5.55
C CYS A 24 5.29 20.88 -6.35
N ASN A 25 4.65 21.84 -5.70
CA ASN A 25 4.25 23.12 -6.35
C ASN A 25 5.42 24.12 -6.52
N GLN A 26 6.62 23.80 -5.97
CA GLN A 26 7.80 24.65 -6.09
C GLN A 26 8.74 24.21 -7.22
N CYS A 27 8.95 22.88 -7.40
CA CYS A 27 9.94 22.37 -8.35
C CYS A 27 9.40 21.23 -9.23
N LEU A 28 8.10 20.89 -9.14
CA LEU A 28 7.46 19.78 -9.83
C LEU A 28 8.06 18.38 -9.52
N GLY A 29 8.86 18.29 -8.46
CA GLY A 29 9.45 17.02 -8.00
C GLY A 29 8.40 16.09 -7.37
N PRO A 30 8.71 14.78 -7.28
CA PRO A 30 7.82 13.81 -6.65
C PRO A 30 7.70 14.06 -5.14
N LEU A 31 6.52 13.74 -4.60
CA LEU A 31 6.22 13.86 -3.18
C LEU A 31 6.31 12.48 -2.51
N GLU A 32 6.95 12.45 -1.37
CA GLU A 32 7.03 11.30 -0.49
C GLU A 32 6.20 11.53 0.77
N VAL A 33 5.69 10.46 1.34
CA VAL A 33 4.94 10.51 2.59
C VAL A 33 5.89 10.71 3.76
N ALA A 34 5.63 11.72 4.58
CA ALA A 34 6.37 12.00 5.80
C ALA A 34 5.67 11.36 7.02
N TYR A 35 6.48 10.81 7.93
CA TYR A 35 6.00 10.14 9.13
C TYR A 35 6.75 10.60 10.38
N ASP A 36 6.08 10.58 11.52
CA ASP A 36 6.72 10.58 12.84
C ASP A 36 7.42 9.22 13.09
N ARG A 37 8.69 9.15 12.71
CA ARG A 37 9.51 7.94 12.86
C ARG A 37 9.75 7.55 14.30
N GLY A 38 9.81 8.52 15.21
CA GLY A 38 9.97 8.28 16.64
C GLY A 38 8.75 7.58 17.23
N GLY A 39 7.57 8.12 16.96
CA GLY A 39 6.31 7.53 17.36
C GLY A 39 6.08 6.14 16.75
N GLN A 40 6.36 5.97 15.45
CA GLN A 40 6.30 4.66 14.80
C GLN A 40 7.15 3.61 15.53
N LYS A 41 8.44 3.94 15.79
CA LYS A 41 9.37 3.02 16.46
C LYS A 41 8.92 2.64 17.88
N ALA A 42 8.29 3.55 18.58
CA ALA A 42 7.76 3.29 19.93
C ALA A 42 6.49 2.44 19.91
N ALA A 43 5.64 2.60 18.89
CA ALA A 43 4.34 1.94 18.82
C ALA A 43 4.36 0.55 18.17
N ILE A 44 5.34 0.28 17.29
CA ILE A 44 5.41 -0.96 16.52
C ILE A 44 6.42 -1.90 17.16
N THR A 45 5.93 -2.99 17.75
CA THR A 45 6.75 -4.12 18.21
C THR A 45 6.33 -5.40 17.51
N ARG A 46 7.18 -6.42 17.57
CA ARG A 46 6.84 -7.74 17.03
C ARG A 46 5.56 -8.28 17.66
N GLU A 47 5.43 -8.18 18.98
CA GLU A 47 4.28 -8.68 19.73
C GLU A 47 2.98 -7.97 19.33
N VAL A 48 3.02 -6.67 19.04
CA VAL A 48 1.87 -5.92 18.53
C VAL A 48 1.46 -6.42 17.15
N ILE A 49 2.41 -6.62 16.24
CA ILE A 49 2.17 -7.11 14.89
C ILE A 49 1.61 -8.55 14.91
N GLU A 50 2.20 -9.45 15.71
CA GLU A 50 1.82 -10.86 15.75
C GLU A 50 0.41 -11.10 16.29
N LYS A 51 -0.09 -10.22 17.16
CA LYS A 51 -1.47 -10.29 17.71
C LYS A 51 -2.56 -9.86 16.74
N ARG A 52 -2.20 -9.24 15.62
CA ARG A 52 -3.17 -8.72 14.63
C ARG A 52 -3.52 -9.75 13.57
N ALA A 53 -4.68 -9.55 12.93
CA ALA A 53 -5.09 -10.36 11.79
C ALA A 53 -3.99 -10.45 10.72
N PRO A 54 -3.79 -11.63 10.11
CA PRO A 54 -2.71 -11.87 9.13
C PRO A 54 -3.06 -11.27 7.76
N ASN A 55 -3.05 -9.97 7.66
CA ASN A 55 -3.26 -9.21 6.42
C ASN A 55 -2.36 -7.97 6.37
N LEU A 56 -2.45 -7.17 5.32
CA LEU A 56 -1.61 -5.98 5.16
C LEU A 56 -1.80 -4.94 6.28
N TRP A 57 -2.99 -4.83 6.85
CA TRP A 57 -3.34 -3.82 7.85
C TRP A 57 -2.71 -4.08 9.23
N ARG A 58 -2.08 -5.24 9.42
CA ARG A 58 -1.30 -5.48 10.64
C ARG A 58 -0.13 -4.50 10.82
N TYR A 59 0.25 -3.80 9.74
CA TYR A 59 1.31 -2.80 9.67
C TYR A 59 0.77 -1.38 9.51
N ARG A 60 -0.47 -1.12 9.92
CA ARG A 60 -1.19 0.14 9.66
C ARG A 60 -0.44 1.41 10.06
N GLU A 61 0.41 1.37 11.08
CA GLU A 61 1.22 2.51 11.52
C GLU A 61 2.29 2.92 10.50
N LEU A 62 2.63 2.03 9.56
CA LEU A 62 3.58 2.29 8.48
C LEU A 62 2.89 2.74 7.18
N LEU A 63 1.55 2.79 7.17
CA LEU A 63 0.76 3.08 5.99
C LEU A 63 0.26 4.53 6.02
N PRO A 64 0.08 5.17 4.83
CA PRO A 64 -0.30 6.59 4.73
C PRO A 64 -1.80 6.82 4.91
N THR A 65 -2.44 6.11 5.84
CA THR A 65 -3.85 6.25 6.17
C THR A 65 -4.03 6.78 7.60
N GLN A 66 -5.10 7.52 7.84
CA GLN A 66 -5.39 8.12 9.15
C GLN A 66 -6.53 7.42 9.86
N GLY A 67 -7.52 6.93 9.12
CA GLY A 67 -8.71 6.24 9.62
C GLY A 67 -8.57 4.72 9.70
N GLU A 68 -9.69 4.06 9.89
CA GLU A 68 -9.76 2.60 9.86
C GLU A 68 -9.75 2.08 8.42
N PRO A 69 -9.17 0.89 8.19
CA PRO A 69 -9.20 0.25 6.87
C PRO A 69 -10.61 0.03 6.35
N LEU A 70 -10.83 0.29 5.06
CA LEU A 70 -12.16 0.14 4.45
C LEU A 70 -12.26 -1.08 3.54
N THR A 71 -11.13 -1.58 3.03
CA THR A 71 -11.05 -2.74 2.12
C THR A 71 -9.71 -3.46 2.28
N GLY A 72 -9.51 -4.59 1.58
CA GLY A 72 -8.22 -5.31 1.60
C GLY A 72 -7.97 -6.13 2.86
N PHE A 73 -9.01 -6.57 3.55
CA PHE A 73 -8.88 -7.39 4.77
C PHE A 73 -8.35 -8.81 4.51
N ASP A 74 -8.37 -9.25 3.27
CA ASP A 74 -7.83 -10.52 2.78
C ASP A 74 -6.52 -10.37 1.98
N SER A 75 -6.01 -9.13 1.87
CA SER A 75 -4.77 -8.84 1.15
C SER A 75 -3.54 -8.94 2.05
N GLY A 76 -2.44 -9.37 1.49
CA GLY A 76 -1.18 -9.52 2.22
C GLY A 76 -1.04 -10.88 2.91
N PHE A 77 -0.02 -11.01 3.74
CA PHE A 77 0.35 -12.27 4.43
C PHE A 77 0.50 -13.48 3.49
N THR A 78 0.91 -13.22 2.26
CA THR A 78 1.14 -14.23 1.24
C THR A 78 2.28 -15.20 1.63
N PRO A 79 2.35 -16.40 1.06
CA PRO A 79 3.38 -17.38 1.39
C PRO A 79 4.80 -16.87 1.17
N LEU A 80 5.72 -17.34 1.98
CA LEU A 80 7.16 -17.22 1.77
C LEU A 80 7.69 -18.61 1.37
N VAL A 81 8.00 -18.77 0.08
CA VAL A 81 8.32 -20.05 -0.54
C VAL A 81 9.82 -20.16 -0.77
N ARG A 82 10.45 -21.22 -0.29
CA ARG A 82 11.87 -21.46 -0.55
C ARG A 82 12.07 -21.95 -2.00
N ALA A 83 12.92 -21.28 -2.76
CA ALA A 83 13.17 -21.53 -4.19
C ALA A 83 14.47 -22.31 -4.41
N ARG A 84 14.51 -23.60 -4.01
CA ARG A 84 15.70 -24.46 -4.00
C ARG A 84 16.41 -24.56 -5.35
N ASN A 85 15.65 -24.65 -6.46
CA ASN A 85 16.25 -24.72 -7.79
C ASN A 85 16.99 -23.42 -8.15
N LEU A 86 16.41 -22.27 -7.78
CA LEU A 86 17.07 -20.98 -8.00
C LEU A 86 18.27 -20.79 -7.07
N GLU A 87 18.24 -21.32 -5.84
CA GLU A 87 19.41 -21.34 -4.95
C GLU A 87 20.60 -21.97 -5.65
N HIS A 88 20.39 -23.15 -6.24
CA HIS A 88 21.42 -23.87 -6.96
C HIS A 88 21.92 -23.11 -8.18
N GLU A 89 21.03 -22.57 -9.01
CA GLU A 89 21.37 -21.83 -10.23
C GLU A 89 22.14 -20.54 -9.93
N LEU A 90 21.80 -19.85 -8.84
CA LEU A 90 22.40 -18.57 -8.45
C LEU A 90 23.59 -18.71 -7.51
N GLY A 91 23.86 -19.93 -7.00
CA GLY A 91 24.95 -20.19 -6.05
C GLY A 91 24.78 -19.49 -4.70
N VAL A 92 23.54 -19.30 -4.24
CA VAL A 92 23.22 -18.74 -2.92
C VAL A 92 22.78 -19.81 -1.94
N GLU A 93 23.00 -19.62 -0.64
CA GLU A 93 22.66 -20.61 0.39
C GLU A 93 21.15 -20.77 0.58
N GLU A 94 20.43 -19.66 0.62
CA GLU A 94 19.00 -19.63 0.79
C GLU A 94 18.36 -18.52 -0.05
N LEU A 95 17.27 -18.87 -0.74
CA LEU A 95 16.46 -17.93 -1.52
C LEU A 95 14.98 -18.15 -1.25
N TYR A 96 14.30 -17.11 -0.84
CA TYR A 96 12.86 -17.13 -0.58
C TYR A 96 12.13 -16.17 -1.50
N ILE A 97 11.01 -16.64 -2.03
CA ILE A 97 10.09 -15.84 -2.86
C ILE A 97 8.87 -15.50 -2.00
N LYS A 98 8.58 -14.20 -1.88
CA LYS A 98 7.31 -13.72 -1.35
C LYS A 98 6.28 -13.84 -2.47
N ASP A 99 5.43 -14.87 -2.39
CA ASP A 99 4.54 -15.22 -3.49
C ASP A 99 3.25 -14.40 -3.49
N ASP A 100 3.26 -13.28 -4.20
CA ASP A 100 2.10 -12.43 -4.39
C ASP A 100 1.21 -12.85 -5.58
N SER A 101 1.52 -13.97 -6.26
CA SER A 101 0.62 -14.52 -7.29
C SER A 101 -0.67 -15.09 -6.70
N VAL A 102 -0.70 -15.30 -5.40
CA VAL A 102 -1.89 -15.75 -4.65
C VAL A 102 -2.47 -14.67 -3.73
N ASN A 103 -2.06 -13.42 -3.90
CA ASN A 103 -2.54 -12.30 -3.09
C ASN A 103 -3.97 -11.91 -3.49
N HIS A 104 -4.89 -11.86 -2.53
CA HIS A 104 -6.30 -11.57 -2.78
C HIS A 104 -6.60 -10.06 -2.86
N PRO A 105 -7.67 -9.66 -3.62
CA PRO A 105 -8.65 -10.51 -4.32
C PRO A 105 -8.29 -10.85 -5.76
N THR A 106 -7.30 -10.19 -6.38
CA THR A 106 -7.06 -10.30 -7.84
C THR A 106 -5.80 -11.06 -8.22
N LEU A 107 -5.22 -11.77 -7.25
CA LEU A 107 -4.05 -12.62 -7.41
C LEU A 107 -2.82 -11.86 -7.93
N SER A 108 -2.61 -10.67 -7.34
CA SER A 108 -1.48 -9.83 -7.73
C SER A 108 -0.98 -8.96 -6.57
N TYR A 109 0.29 -8.52 -6.65
CA TYR A 109 0.85 -7.58 -5.68
C TYR A 109 0.15 -6.21 -5.67
N LYS A 110 -0.67 -5.88 -6.69
CA LYS A 110 -1.48 -4.65 -6.72
C LYS A 110 -2.49 -4.59 -5.58
N ASP A 111 -2.91 -5.73 -5.09
CA ASP A 111 -3.80 -5.83 -3.93
C ASP A 111 -3.12 -5.44 -2.59
N ARG A 112 -1.83 -5.09 -2.60
CA ARG A 112 -1.18 -4.41 -1.46
C ARG A 112 -1.30 -2.90 -1.55
N VAL A 113 -1.28 -2.35 -2.76
CA VAL A 113 -1.24 -0.90 -2.98
C VAL A 113 -2.64 -0.32 -3.02
N VAL A 114 -3.54 -0.96 -3.78
CA VAL A 114 -4.87 -0.42 -4.05
C VAL A 114 -5.74 -0.30 -2.80
N PRO A 115 -5.78 -1.23 -1.85
CA PRO A 115 -6.56 -1.05 -0.61
C PRO A 115 -6.14 0.17 0.20
N VAL A 116 -4.83 0.42 0.26
CA VAL A 116 -4.26 1.57 0.97
C VAL A 116 -4.63 2.87 0.23
N ALA A 117 -4.44 2.89 -1.09
CA ALA A 117 -4.80 4.04 -1.92
C ALA A 117 -6.30 4.33 -1.87
N ALA A 118 -7.15 3.29 -1.92
CA ALA A 118 -8.59 3.42 -1.83
C ALA A 118 -9.05 3.99 -0.47
N THR A 119 -8.52 3.46 0.63
CA THR A 119 -8.80 3.98 1.97
C THR A 119 -8.39 5.45 2.05
N ARG A 120 -7.18 5.79 1.59
CA ARG A 120 -6.70 7.16 1.62
C ARG A 120 -7.49 8.10 0.71
N ALA A 121 -7.91 7.66 -0.48
CA ALA A 121 -8.73 8.44 -1.39
C ALA A 121 -10.07 8.85 -0.75
N ILE A 122 -10.72 7.91 -0.06
CA ILE A 122 -11.97 8.19 0.66
C ILE A 122 -11.73 9.17 1.82
N GLU A 123 -10.65 9.02 2.58
CA GLU A 123 -10.26 9.99 3.62
C GLU A 123 -10.09 11.42 3.06
N LEU A 124 -9.62 11.52 1.82
CA LEU A 124 -9.46 12.79 1.10
C LEU A 124 -10.74 13.28 0.39
N GLY A 125 -11.86 12.57 0.55
CA GLY A 125 -13.17 12.95 0.02
C GLY A 125 -13.46 12.49 -1.41
N PHE A 126 -12.63 11.62 -2.00
CA PHE A 126 -12.89 11.06 -3.33
C PHE A 126 -13.94 9.95 -3.27
N SER A 127 -14.86 9.94 -4.22
CA SER A 127 -15.95 8.94 -4.33
C SER A 127 -15.94 8.17 -5.63
N VAL A 128 -15.04 8.49 -6.57
CA VAL A 128 -14.90 7.84 -7.87
C VAL A 128 -13.45 7.39 -8.05
N PHE A 129 -13.26 6.17 -8.51
CA PHE A 129 -11.95 5.64 -8.81
C PHE A 129 -11.72 5.53 -10.32
N GLY A 130 -10.51 5.87 -10.75
CA GLY A 130 -10.12 5.76 -12.14
C GLY A 130 -8.68 5.27 -12.27
N CYS A 131 -8.40 4.46 -13.30
CA CYS A 131 -7.03 4.12 -13.67
C CYS A 131 -6.90 3.84 -15.15
N ALA A 132 -5.72 4.15 -15.71
CA ALA A 132 -5.30 3.74 -17.04
C ALA A 132 -4.44 2.47 -16.91
N SER A 133 -5.00 1.31 -17.24
CA SER A 133 -4.30 0.03 -17.14
C SER A 133 -5.05 -1.08 -17.86
N THR A 134 -4.32 -1.93 -18.59
CA THR A 134 -4.84 -3.14 -19.25
C THR A 134 -4.65 -4.42 -18.42
N GLY A 135 -4.18 -4.33 -17.16
CA GLY A 135 -3.77 -5.51 -16.39
C GLY A 135 -4.09 -5.43 -14.89
N ASN A 136 -3.17 -5.91 -14.08
CA ASN A 136 -3.38 -6.13 -12.65
C ASN A 136 -3.83 -4.90 -11.85
N LEU A 137 -3.40 -3.69 -12.25
CA LEU A 137 -3.86 -2.48 -11.58
C LEU A 137 -5.37 -2.27 -11.81
N ALA A 138 -5.83 -2.41 -13.06
CA ALA A 138 -7.25 -2.31 -13.41
C ALA A 138 -8.09 -3.32 -12.63
N ASN A 139 -7.66 -4.58 -12.61
CA ASN A 139 -8.35 -5.64 -11.87
C ASN A 139 -8.47 -5.30 -10.37
N SER A 140 -7.38 -4.88 -9.76
CA SER A 140 -7.35 -4.55 -8.33
C SER A 140 -8.22 -3.32 -8.02
N VAL A 141 -8.11 -2.24 -8.82
CA VAL A 141 -8.94 -1.03 -8.64
C VAL A 141 -10.42 -1.36 -8.77
N ALA A 142 -10.81 -2.10 -9.80
CA ALA A 142 -12.21 -2.51 -10.01
C ALA A 142 -12.74 -3.37 -8.85
N ALA A 143 -11.95 -4.36 -8.38
CA ALA A 143 -12.34 -5.23 -7.28
C ALA A 143 -12.53 -4.46 -5.96
N HIS A 144 -11.63 -3.55 -5.64
CA HIS A 144 -11.73 -2.76 -4.41
C HIS A 144 -12.81 -1.67 -4.49
N ALA A 145 -13.02 -1.05 -5.67
CA ALA A 145 -14.13 -0.14 -5.89
C ALA A 145 -15.48 -0.85 -5.72
N ALA A 146 -15.64 -2.04 -6.29
CA ALA A 146 -16.85 -2.85 -6.14
C ALA A 146 -17.14 -3.22 -4.67
N ARG A 147 -16.10 -3.60 -3.91
CA ARG A 147 -16.23 -3.87 -2.45
C ARG A 147 -16.67 -2.66 -1.65
N LEU A 148 -16.30 -1.48 -2.09
CA LEU A 148 -16.64 -0.20 -1.45
C LEU A 148 -17.96 0.40 -1.96
N GLY A 149 -18.58 -0.18 -3.00
CA GLY A 149 -19.77 0.36 -3.62
C GLY A 149 -19.53 1.67 -4.37
N LEU A 150 -18.31 1.88 -4.89
CA LEU A 150 -17.91 3.11 -5.57
C LEU A 150 -17.89 2.94 -7.09
N GLU A 151 -18.12 4.04 -7.80
CA GLU A 151 -17.94 4.09 -9.25
C GLU A 151 -16.46 3.89 -9.62
N CYS A 152 -16.23 3.14 -10.69
CA CYS A 152 -14.87 2.87 -11.17
C CYS A 152 -14.80 2.99 -12.70
N TYR A 153 -13.81 3.73 -13.20
CA TYR A 153 -13.53 3.89 -14.62
C TYR A 153 -12.14 3.35 -14.95
N VAL A 154 -12.09 2.37 -15.85
CA VAL A 154 -10.85 1.79 -16.38
C VAL A 154 -10.67 2.24 -17.82
N PHE A 155 -9.55 2.90 -18.09
CA PHE A 155 -9.13 3.32 -19.43
C PHE A 155 -8.12 2.33 -19.98
N LEU A 156 -8.42 1.74 -21.15
CA LEU A 156 -7.60 0.73 -21.83
C LEU A 156 -6.79 1.33 -22.97
#